data_349262513a6115797224b99279c9effb
#
_entry.id   349262513a6115797224b99279c9effb
#
_cell.length_a   1.000
_cell.length_b   1.000
_cell.length_c   1.000
_cell.angle_alpha   90.00
_cell.angle_beta   90.00
_cell.angle_gamma   90.00
#
_symmetry.space_group_name_H-M   'P 1'
#
loop_
_entity.id
_entity.type
_entity.pdbx_description
1 polymer ?
#
loop_
_entity_poly.entity_id
_entity_poly.type
_entity_poly.pdbx_seq_one_letter_code
_entity_poly.pdbx_strand_id
1 'polypeptide(L)'
;MDDCKGGYLLTKYLINMGHQHIVGVFKADDHQGRERHKGYVMALQEAGYQYDPDMVVWFHTEDRQTKPVTSVVQMIKDQRKMDAVVCYNDQIAFSIIGGLHQIGVSIPEDLSITGYDNSMLAHQHPLSLTTIAHPQEKLGEMAGQLLLEKIQGGSDKDMKTEYLIEPKLVIGNSCKNRNQE
;
A
#
# COMPACT_ATOMS: atom_id res chain seq x y z
N MET A 1 -4.89 -13.10 0.68
CA MET A 1 -3.93 -12.39 1.55
C MET A 1 -4.70 -11.46 2.46
N ASP A 2 -4.19 -11.16 3.64
CA ASP A 2 -4.80 -10.18 4.55
C ASP A 2 -4.44 -8.75 4.12
N ASP A 3 -5.27 -8.17 3.26
CA ASP A 3 -5.08 -6.82 2.73
C ASP A 3 -5.26 -5.73 3.81
N CYS A 4 -6.14 -5.98 4.79
CA CYS A 4 -6.32 -5.08 5.93
C CYS A 4 -5.03 -5.02 6.77
N LYS A 5 -4.47 -6.17 7.13
CA LYS A 5 -3.19 -6.23 7.85
C LYS A 5 -2.04 -5.64 7.03
N GLY A 6 -2.04 -5.80 5.70
CA GLY A 6 -1.05 -5.19 4.82
C GLY A 6 -1.09 -3.67 4.86
N GLY A 7 -2.27 -3.06 4.71
CA GLY A 7 -2.46 -1.61 4.83
C GLY A 7 -2.08 -1.08 6.22
N TYR A 8 -2.42 -1.83 7.26
CA TYR A 8 -2.02 -1.52 8.63
C TYR A 8 -0.49 -1.51 8.80
N LEU A 9 0.21 -2.53 8.32
CA LEU A 9 1.67 -2.65 8.46
C LEU A 9 2.41 -1.50 7.77
N LEU A 10 2.01 -1.09 6.56
CA LEU A 10 2.62 0.04 5.85
C LEU A 10 2.42 1.36 6.62
N THR A 11 1.20 1.60 7.07
CA THR A 11 0.86 2.83 7.79
C THR A 11 1.57 2.87 9.14
N LYS A 12 1.55 1.76 9.88
CA LYS A 12 2.26 1.64 11.16
C LYS A 12 3.77 1.83 11.01
N TYR A 13 4.36 1.32 9.93
CA TYR A 13 5.77 1.54 9.62
C TYR A 13 6.07 3.03 9.46
N LEU A 14 5.29 3.78 8.68
CA LEU A 14 5.46 5.22 8.51
C LEU A 14 5.30 5.98 9.83
N ILE A 15 4.31 5.64 10.64
CA ILE A 15 4.10 6.22 11.96
C ILE A 15 5.33 5.98 12.86
N ASN A 16 5.88 4.76 12.86
CA ASN A 16 7.08 4.42 13.62
C ASN A 16 8.33 5.16 13.12
N MET A 17 8.35 5.57 11.85
CA MET A 17 9.39 6.42 11.26
C MET A 17 9.19 7.92 11.53
N GLY A 18 8.17 8.29 12.32
CA GLY A 18 7.89 9.67 12.74
C GLY A 18 6.98 10.47 11.81
N HIS A 19 6.32 9.81 10.84
CA HIS A 19 5.36 10.48 9.96
C HIS A 19 4.04 10.75 10.69
N GLN A 20 3.47 11.95 10.49
CA GLN A 20 2.25 12.39 11.15
C GLN A 20 1.13 12.77 10.18
N HIS A 21 1.48 13.14 8.94
CA HIS A 21 0.54 13.61 7.93
C HIS A 21 0.56 12.69 6.71
N ILE A 22 -0.06 11.54 6.87
CA ILE A 22 0.01 10.41 5.92
C ILE A 22 -1.20 10.45 5.00
N VAL A 23 -0.97 10.62 3.70
CA VAL A 23 -2.00 10.51 2.66
C VAL A 23 -2.21 9.04 2.29
N GLY A 24 -3.47 8.63 2.16
CA GLY A 24 -3.83 7.32 1.63
C GLY A 24 -4.31 7.41 0.17
N VAL A 25 -3.84 6.54 -0.70
CA VAL A 25 -4.29 6.46 -2.11
C VAL A 25 -4.80 5.05 -2.38
N PHE A 26 -6.12 4.88 -2.49
CA PHE A 26 -6.76 3.58 -2.54
C PHE A 26 -7.73 3.45 -3.70
N LYS A 27 -7.91 2.20 -4.17
CA LYS A 27 -8.85 1.86 -5.22
C LYS A 27 -10.24 1.62 -4.64
N ALA A 28 -11.25 2.31 -5.18
CA ALA A 28 -12.61 2.29 -4.65
C ALA A 28 -13.44 1.08 -5.12
N ASP A 29 -13.17 0.62 -6.34
CA ASP A 29 -13.97 -0.37 -7.06
C ASP A 29 -13.48 -1.81 -6.92
N ASP A 30 -12.62 -2.11 -5.92
CA ASP A 30 -12.28 -3.48 -5.55
C ASP A 30 -12.24 -3.71 -4.03
N HIS A 31 -12.28 -4.98 -3.65
CA HIS A 31 -12.26 -5.38 -2.25
C HIS A 31 -10.91 -5.06 -1.58
N GLN A 32 -9.80 -5.27 -2.30
CA GLN A 32 -8.45 -5.08 -1.80
C GLN A 32 -8.20 -3.61 -1.40
N GLY A 33 -8.62 -2.67 -2.23
CA GLY A 33 -8.47 -1.24 -1.94
C GLY A 33 -9.20 -0.82 -0.67
N ARG A 34 -10.43 -1.33 -0.46
CA ARG A 34 -11.20 -1.06 0.75
C ARG A 34 -10.58 -1.68 2.00
N GLU A 35 -10.07 -2.91 1.92
CA GLU A 35 -9.42 -3.55 3.06
C GLU A 35 -8.07 -2.89 3.39
N ARG A 36 -7.25 -2.51 2.39
CA ARG A 36 -6.01 -1.74 2.61
C ARG A 36 -6.28 -0.40 3.27
N HIS A 37 -7.32 0.31 2.84
CA HIS A 37 -7.78 1.54 3.49
C HIS A 37 -8.21 1.30 4.94
N LYS A 38 -8.95 0.25 5.21
CA LYS A 38 -9.37 -0.10 6.58
C LYS A 38 -8.14 -0.30 7.49
N GLY A 39 -7.13 -1.01 7.01
CA GLY A 39 -5.86 -1.18 7.73
C GLY A 39 -5.13 0.15 7.98
N TYR A 40 -5.11 1.04 6.99
CA TYR A 40 -4.59 2.41 7.13
C TYR A 40 -5.31 3.17 8.25
N VAL A 41 -6.63 3.17 8.26
CA VAL A 41 -7.43 3.84 9.31
C VAL A 41 -7.15 3.25 10.68
N MET A 42 -7.09 1.92 10.80
CA MET A 42 -6.78 1.24 12.07
C MET A 42 -5.42 1.67 12.63
N ALA A 43 -4.38 1.75 11.80
CA ALA A 43 -3.05 2.17 12.24
C ALA A 43 -3.01 3.63 12.71
N LEU A 44 -3.71 4.53 12.02
CA LEU A 44 -3.84 5.94 12.45
C LEU A 44 -4.55 6.05 13.80
N GLN A 45 -5.67 5.35 13.96
CA GLN A 45 -6.45 5.37 15.20
C GLN A 45 -5.66 4.81 16.39
N GLU A 46 -4.94 3.70 16.20
CA GLU A 46 -4.10 3.13 17.23
C GLU A 46 -2.97 4.08 17.70
N ALA A 47 -2.45 4.88 16.77
CA ALA A 47 -1.46 5.91 17.08
C ALA A 47 -2.06 7.20 17.69
N GLY A 48 -3.38 7.27 17.83
CA GLY A 48 -4.07 8.48 18.32
C GLY A 48 -4.21 9.58 17.26
N TYR A 49 -3.98 9.27 15.97
CA TYR A 49 -4.15 10.25 14.89
C TYR A 49 -5.63 10.32 14.49
N GLN A 50 -6.08 11.55 14.26
CA GLN A 50 -7.44 11.76 13.75
C GLN A 50 -7.49 11.38 12.27
N TYR A 51 -8.48 10.55 11.91
CA TYR A 51 -8.78 10.26 10.51
C TYR A 51 -9.35 11.50 9.82
N ASP A 52 -8.75 11.89 8.71
CA ASP A 52 -9.19 12.97 7.85
C ASP A 52 -9.52 12.40 6.45
N PRO A 53 -10.80 12.39 6.03
CA PRO A 53 -11.19 11.88 4.71
C PRO A 53 -10.58 12.69 3.56
N ASP A 54 -10.22 13.95 3.79
CA ASP A 54 -9.56 14.79 2.80
C ASP A 54 -8.08 14.40 2.57
N MET A 55 -7.52 13.57 3.44
CA MET A 55 -6.20 12.94 3.26
C MET A 55 -6.29 11.60 2.53
N VAL A 56 -7.45 11.25 1.95
CA VAL A 56 -7.64 10.01 1.23
C VAL A 56 -8.06 10.27 -0.22
N VAL A 57 -7.24 9.78 -1.14
CA VAL A 57 -7.52 9.80 -2.58
C VAL A 57 -8.12 8.46 -2.98
N TRP A 58 -9.38 8.47 -3.38
CA TRP A 58 -10.06 7.34 -3.97
C TRP A 58 -10.00 7.41 -5.50
N PHE A 59 -9.54 6.34 -6.14
CA PHE A 59 -9.54 6.21 -7.61
C PHE A 59 -10.28 4.95 -8.04
N HIS A 60 -10.67 4.91 -9.32
CA HIS A 60 -11.33 3.77 -9.96
C HIS A 60 -10.45 3.20 -11.08
N THR A 61 -10.83 2.06 -11.63
CA THR A 61 -10.10 1.41 -12.72
C THR A 61 -9.93 2.36 -13.92
N GLU A 62 -10.95 3.16 -14.22
CA GLU A 62 -10.98 4.06 -15.39
C GLU A 62 -10.01 5.23 -15.25
N ASP A 63 -9.84 5.78 -14.04
CA ASP A 63 -9.04 6.98 -13.79
C ASP A 63 -7.68 6.70 -13.12
N ARG A 64 -7.31 5.41 -12.99
CA ARG A 64 -6.08 4.95 -12.30
C ARG A 64 -4.78 5.55 -12.82
N GLN A 65 -4.73 5.94 -14.09
CA GLN A 65 -3.53 6.51 -14.71
C GLN A 65 -3.35 8.00 -14.41
N THR A 66 -4.42 8.68 -14.07
CA THR A 66 -4.42 10.15 -13.93
C THR A 66 -4.72 10.60 -12.51
N LYS A 67 -5.84 10.17 -11.95
CA LYS A 67 -6.35 10.68 -10.67
C LYS A 67 -5.40 10.53 -9.48
N PRO A 68 -4.71 9.39 -9.25
CA PRO A 68 -3.75 9.27 -8.16
C PRO A 68 -2.67 10.34 -8.22
N VAL A 69 -2.07 10.52 -9.41
CA VAL A 69 -0.98 11.49 -9.62
C VAL A 69 -1.48 12.91 -9.49
N THR A 70 -2.56 13.27 -10.22
CA THR A 70 -3.07 14.65 -10.24
C THR A 70 -3.54 15.09 -8.85
N SER A 71 -4.19 14.20 -8.09
CA SER A 71 -4.67 14.52 -6.74
C SER A 71 -3.52 14.77 -5.77
N VAL A 72 -2.50 13.90 -5.73
CA VAL A 72 -1.35 14.08 -4.82
C VAL A 72 -0.53 15.32 -5.21
N VAL A 73 -0.30 15.53 -6.51
CA VAL A 73 0.38 16.75 -7.01
C VAL A 73 -0.41 18.00 -6.65
N GLN A 74 -1.75 17.96 -6.74
CA GLN A 74 -2.60 19.09 -6.37
C GLN A 74 -2.53 19.38 -4.87
N MET A 75 -2.54 18.35 -4.01
CA MET A 75 -2.35 18.52 -2.56
C MET A 75 -1.04 19.26 -2.23
N ILE A 76 0.06 18.93 -2.92
CA ILE A 76 1.35 19.64 -2.74
C ILE A 76 1.22 21.11 -3.18
N LYS A 77 0.62 21.37 -4.35
CA LYS A 77 0.41 22.74 -4.86
C LYS A 77 -0.46 23.58 -3.94
N ASP A 78 -1.45 22.99 -3.33
CA ASP A 78 -2.34 23.60 -2.35
C ASP A 78 -1.68 23.76 -0.97
N GLN A 79 -0.38 23.41 -0.85
CA GLN A 79 0.40 23.46 0.38
C GLN A 79 -0.22 22.67 1.54
N ARG A 80 -0.94 21.59 1.21
CA ARG A 80 -1.50 20.70 2.22
C ARG A 80 -0.36 20.01 2.97
N LYS A 81 -0.43 20.03 4.27
CA LYS A 81 0.58 19.40 5.12
C LYS A 81 0.53 17.88 4.94
N MET A 82 1.58 17.32 4.35
CA MET A 82 1.74 15.88 4.12
C MET A 82 3.23 15.51 4.15
N ASP A 83 3.56 14.37 4.72
CA ASP A 83 4.94 13.90 4.89
C ASP A 83 5.14 12.46 4.41
N ALA A 84 4.04 11.73 4.15
CA ALA A 84 4.09 10.40 3.56
C ALA A 84 2.84 10.06 2.74
N VAL A 85 2.98 9.09 1.83
CA VAL A 85 1.88 8.52 1.04
C VAL A 85 1.89 7.01 1.13
N VAL A 86 0.75 6.43 1.53
CA VAL A 86 0.47 4.99 1.43
C VAL A 86 -0.26 4.73 0.13
N CYS A 87 0.37 4.04 -0.82
CA CYS A 87 -0.21 3.76 -2.12
C CYS A 87 -0.88 2.38 -2.17
N TYR A 88 -1.96 2.31 -2.97
CA TYR A 88 -2.66 1.06 -3.25
C TYR A 88 -1.70 -0.05 -3.71
N ASN A 89 -0.79 0.24 -4.66
CA ASN A 89 0.23 -0.70 -5.10
C ASN A 89 1.50 0.02 -5.62
N ASP A 90 2.52 -0.77 -5.98
CA ASP A 90 3.80 -0.26 -6.48
C ASP A 90 3.65 0.54 -7.77
N GLN A 91 2.76 0.13 -8.68
CA GLN A 91 2.53 0.86 -9.93
C GLN A 91 2.00 2.27 -9.68
N ILE A 92 1.03 2.41 -8.77
CA ILE A 92 0.49 3.71 -8.36
C ILE A 92 1.57 4.54 -7.66
N ALA A 93 2.38 3.92 -6.79
CA ALA A 93 3.48 4.59 -6.12
C ALA A 93 4.47 5.19 -7.14
N PHE A 94 4.94 4.42 -8.13
CA PHE A 94 5.85 4.92 -9.15
C PHE A 94 5.23 5.98 -10.05
N SER A 95 3.94 5.87 -10.37
CA SER A 95 3.24 6.92 -11.12
C SER A 95 3.23 8.25 -10.36
N ILE A 96 2.96 8.21 -9.05
CA ILE A 96 2.98 9.39 -8.17
C ILE A 96 4.40 9.94 -8.07
N ILE A 97 5.43 9.10 -7.86
CA ILE A 97 6.84 9.52 -7.83
C ILE A 97 7.22 10.27 -9.10
N GLY A 98 6.83 9.75 -10.26
CA GLY A 98 7.06 10.42 -11.55
C GLY A 98 6.42 11.81 -11.63
N GLY A 99 5.19 11.95 -11.16
CA GLY A 99 4.48 13.24 -11.12
C GLY A 99 5.09 14.22 -10.12
N LEU A 100 5.52 13.76 -8.96
CA LEU A 100 6.18 14.55 -7.92
C LEU A 100 7.56 15.05 -8.38
N HIS A 101 8.33 14.19 -9.03
CA HIS A 101 9.63 14.57 -9.60
C HIS A 101 9.51 15.71 -10.63
N GLN A 102 8.44 15.74 -11.44
CA GLN A 102 8.19 16.81 -12.41
C GLN A 102 7.99 18.20 -11.76
N ILE A 103 7.57 18.23 -10.50
CA ILE A 103 7.39 19.46 -9.72
C ILE A 103 8.49 19.71 -8.68
N GLY A 104 9.60 18.95 -8.77
CA GLY A 104 10.79 19.15 -7.94
C GLY A 104 10.71 18.53 -6.54
N VAL A 105 9.77 17.64 -6.26
CA VAL A 105 9.65 16.93 -4.97
C VAL A 105 10.50 15.67 -5.00
N SER A 106 11.39 15.51 -4.03
CA SER A 106 12.33 14.40 -3.91
C SER A 106 11.82 13.33 -2.95
N ILE A 107 11.99 12.06 -3.34
CA ILE A 107 11.67 10.89 -2.52
C ILE A 107 12.98 10.20 -2.13
N PRO A 108 13.22 9.92 -0.85
CA PRO A 108 12.35 10.10 0.32
C PRO A 108 12.53 11.45 1.04
N GLU A 109 13.34 12.38 0.53
CA GLU A 109 13.81 13.56 1.26
C GLU A 109 12.66 14.47 1.69
N ASP A 110 11.81 14.84 0.73
CA ASP A 110 10.69 15.74 0.99
C ASP A 110 9.43 14.95 1.40
N LEU A 111 9.21 13.78 0.81
CA LEU A 111 8.02 12.96 1.00
C LEU A 111 8.36 11.48 0.95
N SER A 112 7.90 10.71 1.93
CA SER A 112 8.02 9.24 1.94
C SER A 112 6.89 8.59 1.16
N ILE A 113 7.19 7.49 0.45
CA ILE A 113 6.16 6.74 -0.30
C ILE A 113 6.30 5.25 -0.04
N THR A 114 5.15 4.59 0.17
CA THR A 114 5.08 3.12 0.23
C THR A 114 4.23 2.57 -0.91
N GLY A 115 4.58 1.37 -1.37
CA GLY A 115 3.83 0.60 -2.36
C GLY A 115 3.15 -0.63 -1.74
N TYR A 116 2.72 -1.54 -2.61
CA TYR A 116 2.16 -2.85 -2.28
C TYR A 116 2.39 -3.79 -3.47
N ASP A 117 2.53 -5.09 -3.26
CA ASP A 117 2.76 -6.20 -4.19
C ASP A 117 4.22 -6.68 -4.27
N ASN A 118 5.22 -5.88 -3.90
CA ASN A 118 6.65 -6.18 -4.06
C ASN A 118 6.97 -6.63 -5.49
N SER A 119 6.46 -5.88 -6.44
CA SER A 119 6.63 -6.15 -7.86
C SER A 119 8.07 -5.89 -8.33
N MET A 120 8.41 -6.30 -9.54
CA MET A 120 9.71 -5.98 -10.13
C MET A 120 10.00 -4.47 -10.14
N LEU A 121 8.95 -3.64 -10.22
CA LEU A 121 9.08 -2.18 -10.14
C LEU A 121 9.63 -1.73 -8.78
N ALA A 122 9.25 -2.39 -7.69
CA ALA A 122 9.69 -2.02 -6.34
C ALA A 122 11.20 -2.07 -6.12
N HIS A 123 11.94 -2.77 -7.00
CA HIS A 123 13.38 -2.95 -6.92
C HIS A 123 14.19 -2.12 -7.92
N GLN A 124 13.60 -1.10 -8.53
CA GLN A 124 14.29 -0.26 -9.53
C GLN A 124 15.30 0.68 -8.86
N HIS A 125 16.57 0.58 -9.27
CA HIS A 125 17.62 1.45 -8.80
C HIS A 125 17.52 2.86 -9.43
N PRO A 126 17.81 3.94 -8.69
CA PRO A 126 18.35 3.98 -7.31
C PRO A 126 17.29 3.91 -6.20
N LEU A 127 15.99 4.01 -6.52
CA LEU A 127 14.91 4.00 -5.56
C LEU A 127 14.26 2.61 -5.47
N SER A 128 14.29 1.99 -4.28
CA SER A 128 13.53 0.78 -3.95
C SER A 128 12.37 1.13 -3.02
N LEU A 129 11.17 0.61 -3.33
CA LEU A 129 9.99 0.89 -2.51
C LEU A 129 9.98 0.07 -1.22
N THR A 130 9.58 0.71 -0.13
CA THR A 130 9.00 0.00 1.02
C THR A 130 7.61 -0.46 0.62
N THR A 131 7.35 -1.77 0.69
CA THR A 131 6.18 -2.40 0.10
C THR A 131 5.73 -3.64 0.88
N ILE A 132 4.58 -4.21 0.55
CA ILE A 132 4.13 -5.51 1.06
C ILE A 132 4.39 -6.58 0.02
N ALA A 133 5.06 -7.66 0.40
CA ALA A 133 5.27 -8.80 -0.48
C ALA A 133 3.96 -9.55 -0.75
N HIS A 134 3.63 -9.70 -2.05
CA HIS A 134 2.53 -10.55 -2.48
C HIS A 134 3.07 -12.00 -2.62
N PRO A 135 2.60 -12.96 -1.83
CA PRO A 135 3.15 -14.31 -1.78
C PRO A 135 2.65 -15.19 -2.94
N GLN A 136 2.98 -14.81 -4.19
CA GLN A 136 2.45 -15.43 -5.42
C GLN A 136 2.73 -16.94 -5.48
N GLU A 137 3.96 -17.37 -5.17
CA GLU A 137 4.34 -18.79 -5.18
C GLU A 137 3.50 -19.58 -4.18
N LYS A 138 3.41 -19.11 -2.93
CA LYS A 138 2.63 -19.76 -1.88
C LYS A 138 1.13 -19.83 -2.21
N LEU A 139 0.58 -18.80 -2.84
CA LEU A 139 -0.80 -18.80 -3.33
C LEU A 139 -1.01 -19.85 -4.42
N GLY A 140 -0.07 -19.94 -5.37
CA GLY A 140 -0.10 -20.97 -6.43
C GLY A 140 0.00 -22.38 -5.89
N GLU A 141 0.92 -22.63 -4.97
CA GLU A 141 1.08 -23.94 -4.30
C GLU A 141 -0.19 -24.35 -3.54
N MET A 142 -0.73 -23.45 -2.72
CA MET A 142 -1.95 -23.72 -1.95
C MET A 142 -3.16 -23.96 -2.86
N ALA A 143 -3.34 -23.18 -3.92
CA ALA A 143 -4.42 -23.36 -4.88
C ALA A 143 -4.30 -24.71 -5.60
N GLY A 144 -3.07 -25.08 -6.01
CA GLY A 144 -2.78 -26.38 -6.64
C GLY A 144 -3.08 -27.56 -5.70
N GLN A 145 -2.66 -27.48 -4.44
CA GLN A 145 -2.93 -28.52 -3.44
C GLN A 145 -4.44 -28.70 -3.21
N LEU A 146 -5.17 -27.60 -2.99
CA LEU A 146 -6.62 -27.64 -2.78
C LEU A 146 -7.37 -28.22 -3.99
N LEU A 147 -6.93 -27.91 -5.20
CA LEU A 147 -7.50 -28.46 -6.41
C LEU A 147 -7.27 -29.97 -6.52
N LEU A 148 -6.05 -30.43 -6.22
CA LEU A 148 -5.72 -31.86 -6.22
C LEU A 148 -6.54 -32.64 -5.17
N GLU A 149 -6.67 -32.10 -3.97
CA GLU A 149 -7.52 -32.71 -2.91
C GLU A 149 -8.97 -32.84 -3.37
N LYS A 150 -9.53 -31.81 -4.04
CA LYS A 150 -10.89 -31.90 -4.60
C LYS A 150 -11.02 -32.94 -5.70
N ILE A 151 -10.05 -33.04 -6.61
CA ILE A 151 -10.08 -34.04 -7.69
C ILE A 151 -9.98 -35.47 -7.15
N GLN A 152 -9.22 -35.68 -6.04
CA GLN A 152 -9.04 -37.00 -5.41
C GLN A 152 -10.22 -37.42 -4.52
N GLY A 153 -11.31 -36.64 -4.49
CA GLY A 153 -12.54 -37.01 -3.76
C GLY A 153 -12.53 -36.55 -2.29
N GLY A 154 -11.73 -35.57 -1.93
CA GLY A 154 -11.79 -34.94 -0.61
C GLY A 154 -13.19 -34.37 -0.33
N SER A 155 -13.71 -34.66 0.87
CA SER A 155 -15.04 -34.20 1.27
C SER A 155 -15.05 -32.69 1.48
N ASP A 156 -15.98 -31.97 0.84
CA ASP A 156 -16.19 -30.51 1.06
C ASP A 156 -16.50 -30.17 2.53
N LYS A 157 -16.84 -31.14 3.37
CA LYS A 157 -17.19 -30.92 4.78
C LYS A 157 -15.99 -30.63 5.69
N ASP A 158 -14.79 -31.03 5.29
CA ASP A 158 -13.57 -30.88 6.10
C ASP A 158 -12.63 -29.79 5.58
N MET A 159 -12.96 -29.16 4.43
CA MET A 159 -12.12 -28.14 3.85
C MET A 159 -12.39 -26.77 4.51
N LYS A 160 -11.32 -26.10 4.94
CA LYS A 160 -11.41 -24.69 5.32
C LYS A 160 -11.90 -23.90 4.11
N THR A 161 -12.94 -23.11 4.32
CA THR A 161 -13.55 -22.28 3.26
C THR A 161 -12.73 -21.04 2.93
N GLU A 162 -11.78 -20.66 3.81
CA GLU A 162 -10.97 -19.47 3.66
C GLU A 162 -9.54 -19.71 4.18
N TYR A 163 -8.56 -19.30 3.36
CA TYR A 163 -7.14 -19.33 3.71
C TYR A 163 -6.60 -17.90 3.66
N LEU A 164 -6.26 -17.36 4.81
CA LEU A 164 -5.69 -16.02 4.93
C LEU A 164 -4.17 -16.13 5.01
N ILE A 165 -3.45 -15.53 4.04
CA ILE A 165 -2.00 -15.48 4.02
C ILE A 165 -1.53 -14.18 4.64
N GLU A 166 -0.62 -14.29 5.61
CA GLU A 166 0.00 -13.16 6.30
C GLU A 166 0.82 -12.29 5.33
N PRO A 167 0.60 -10.98 5.29
CA PRO A 167 1.43 -10.06 4.53
C PRO A 167 2.80 -9.89 5.17
N LYS A 168 3.83 -9.67 4.35
CA LYS A 168 5.20 -9.42 4.80
C LYS A 168 5.66 -8.05 4.32
N LEU A 169 6.06 -7.19 5.25
CA LEU A 169 6.68 -5.89 4.94
C LEU A 169 8.09 -6.12 4.38
N VAL A 170 8.37 -5.46 3.26
CA VAL A 170 9.69 -5.37 2.62
C VAL A 170 10.13 -3.91 2.70
N ILE A 171 11.24 -3.66 3.37
CA ILE A 171 11.76 -2.30 3.57
C ILE A 171 12.70 -1.95 2.44
N GLY A 172 12.42 -0.84 1.76
CA GLY A 172 13.26 -0.20 0.77
C GLY A 172 13.83 1.13 1.29
N ASN A 173 14.25 1.98 0.36
CA ASN A 173 14.79 3.32 0.68
C ASN A 173 13.82 4.47 0.31
N SER A 174 12.55 4.18 0.07
CA SER A 174 11.53 5.18 -0.30
C SER A 174 10.91 5.93 0.89
N CYS A 175 11.39 5.64 2.11
CA CYS A 175 10.90 6.28 3.33
C CYS A 175 12.05 6.80 4.18
N LYS A 176 11.93 8.05 4.65
CA LYS A 176 12.89 8.74 5.52
C LYS A 176 12.50 8.57 6.98
N ASN A 177 13.47 8.37 7.86
CA ASN A 177 13.22 8.38 9.31
C ASN A 177 13.19 9.84 9.81
N ARG A 178 12.04 10.30 10.27
CA ARG A 178 11.81 11.67 10.77
C ARG A 178 11.92 11.79 12.29
N ASN A 179 12.17 10.69 13.01
CA ASN A 179 12.41 10.74 14.46
C ASN A 179 13.77 11.36 14.82
N GLN A 180 14.61 11.63 13.85
CA GLN A 180 15.98 12.16 14.04
C GLN A 180 16.09 13.64 13.63
N GLU A 181 14.99 14.27 13.23
CA GLU A 181 14.87 15.70 12.97
C GLU A 181 14.30 16.43 14.21
#